data_b266107ce5a878f64f86eaeaa49e4fca
#
_entry.id   b266107ce5a878f64f86eaeaa49e4fca
#
_cell.length_a   1.000
_cell.length_b   1.000
_cell.length_c   1.000
_cell.angle_alpha   90.00
_cell.angle_beta   90.00
_cell.angle_gamma   90.00
#
_symmetry.space_group_name_H-M   'P 1'
#
loop_
_entity.id
_entity.type
_entity.pdbx_description
1 polymer ?
#
loop_
_entity_poly.entity_id
_entity_poly.type
_entity_poly.pdbx_seq_one_letter_code
_entity_poly.pdbx_strand_id
1 'polypeptide(L)'
;VRESMSIRGYRGVPILKNGVRIDSDFRTGSALSEMQGVESIQVIKGSAAVTQGIGNDLGSAGGVINVVTKTPKFTNEGEVSLRAGSWGLFRPTFDVQSVLDKNQTIAFRMNGAFERSDNYRPVIHSNRVYINPSLEWRPDDKTSVTIEMDYLNDNRTPYTSSVNLSKDTEENLYDMPHNKFLGFKNDNVNNKTLTYAARITRQLTDNISVRAAYFGSSYKVDNTSTSVKTVVNKEYNMRRRTISRSLRDDRNSTFQLDFIGRDIFTGPVKHTFQLGFDYKNTDLSITNYTPVNIDTINVLAPSISNVLPVAVKFVPETPVESNSSSYGIMAQEVMTFNKYIKAILGLRYSYISSQDGTSAGPTTGDAWNPMLGIMLTPIKNINLFGSYTTTTSLLHAARRMENGDEIGPSKTRQFEVGIKSDWLNNRLRFNLTYFDILTKNLSYSTYHPGTTQPTGYFDKAGSLKRKGIETELSGSILENLQVMMGYAYLDAKYENSPAFKNGSAPMNTPKHTANGWIQYRFDKGVLKRLSTGIGAVSYTHLR
;
A
#
# COMPACT_ATOMS: atom_id res chain seq x y z
N VAL A 1 -8.01 2.37 12.34
CA VAL A 1 -6.75 2.94 11.82
C VAL A 1 -6.62 2.45 10.40
N ARG A 2 -6.54 3.34 9.44
CA ARG A 2 -6.21 2.98 8.05
C ARG A 2 -4.72 2.72 8.03
N GLU A 3 -4.32 1.51 7.72
CA GLU A 3 -2.94 1.19 7.46
C GLU A 3 -2.53 1.89 6.16
N SER A 4 -1.67 2.87 6.25
CA SER A 4 -1.15 3.59 5.10
C SER A 4 0.36 3.45 5.11
N MET A 5 0.88 2.83 4.07
CA MET A 5 2.32 2.73 3.87
C MET A 5 2.86 3.99 3.25
N SER A 6 4.06 4.37 3.65
CA SER A 6 4.76 5.52 3.10
C SER A 6 6.15 5.12 2.64
N ILE A 7 6.52 5.54 1.44
CA ILE A 7 7.88 5.41 0.90
C ILE A 7 8.33 6.80 0.47
N ARG A 8 9.49 7.27 0.97
CA ARG A 8 10.06 8.59 0.65
C ARG A 8 9.08 9.75 0.89
N GLY A 9 8.23 9.64 1.93
CA GLY A 9 7.22 10.65 2.26
C GLY A 9 5.99 10.68 1.32
N TYR A 10 5.87 9.73 0.39
CA TYR A 10 4.63 9.49 -0.34
C TYR A 10 3.75 8.54 0.46
N ARG A 11 2.52 8.95 0.72
CA ARG A 11 1.50 8.13 1.39
C ARG A 11 0.64 7.42 0.36
N GLY A 12 0.05 6.28 0.76
CA GLY A 12 -0.82 5.54 -0.13
C GLY A 12 -0.04 4.89 -1.27
N VAL A 13 1.12 4.30 -0.94
CA VAL A 13 1.95 3.57 -1.91
C VAL A 13 1.12 2.48 -2.58
N PRO A 14 1.12 2.40 -3.94
CA PRO A 14 0.39 1.38 -4.67
C PRO A 14 0.79 -0.03 -4.25
N ILE A 15 -0.20 -0.91 -4.11
CA ILE A 15 0.02 -2.34 -3.86
C ILE A 15 -0.29 -3.13 -5.13
N LEU A 16 0.68 -3.94 -5.52
CA LEU A 16 0.54 -4.95 -6.55
C LEU A 16 0.34 -6.32 -5.89
N LYS A 17 -0.44 -7.17 -6.52
CA LYS A 17 -0.55 -8.57 -6.18
C LYS A 17 -0.07 -9.39 -7.38
N ASN A 18 1.06 -10.08 -7.22
CA ASN A 18 1.73 -10.81 -8.31
C ASN A 18 1.96 -9.94 -9.56
N GLY A 19 2.34 -8.67 -9.35
CA GLY A 19 2.62 -7.71 -10.42
C GLY A 19 1.40 -6.98 -11.00
N VAL A 20 0.18 -7.26 -10.53
CA VAL A 20 -1.06 -6.59 -10.96
C VAL A 20 -1.53 -5.63 -9.87
N ARG A 21 -1.89 -4.40 -10.22
CA ARG A 21 -2.39 -3.42 -9.25
C ARG A 21 -3.79 -3.78 -8.76
N ILE A 22 -3.95 -3.82 -7.43
CA ILE A 22 -5.19 -4.24 -6.77
C ILE A 22 -5.94 -3.09 -6.10
N ASP A 23 -5.32 -1.93 -5.96
CA ASP A 23 -5.92 -0.79 -5.25
C ASP A 23 -7.07 -0.18 -6.06
N SER A 24 -8.11 0.21 -5.36
CA SER A 24 -9.16 1.06 -5.92
C SER A 24 -8.67 2.50 -6.09
N ASP A 25 -9.06 3.15 -7.17
CA ASP A 25 -8.74 4.54 -7.46
C ASP A 25 -9.42 5.53 -6.47
N PHE A 26 -10.46 5.09 -5.80
CA PHE A 26 -11.21 5.89 -4.83
C PHE A 26 -10.85 5.60 -3.38
N ARG A 27 -9.89 4.69 -3.14
CA ARG A 27 -9.48 4.30 -1.80
C ARG A 27 -8.13 4.90 -1.46
N THR A 28 -8.11 5.76 -0.46
CA THR A 28 -6.87 6.26 0.15
C THR A 28 -6.40 5.27 1.21
N GLY A 29 -5.25 4.68 0.99
CA GLY A 29 -4.66 3.66 1.85
C GLY A 29 -4.96 2.24 1.36
N SER A 30 -3.96 1.40 1.45
CA SER A 30 -4.01 0.02 1.03
C SER A 30 -4.62 -0.85 2.13
N ALA A 31 -5.48 -1.78 1.74
CA ALA A 31 -5.76 -2.92 2.59
C ALA A 31 -4.67 -3.97 2.31
N LEU A 32 -3.75 -4.16 3.25
CA LEU A 32 -2.91 -5.34 3.22
C LEU A 32 -3.81 -6.56 3.36
N SER A 33 -3.60 -7.52 2.48
CA SER A 33 -4.17 -8.85 2.62
C SER A 33 -3.68 -9.51 3.90
N GLU A 34 -4.37 -10.54 4.34
CA GLU A 34 -3.93 -11.38 5.46
C GLU A 34 -2.54 -11.98 5.13
N MET A 35 -1.61 -11.91 6.09
CA MET A 35 -0.24 -12.36 5.88
C MET A 35 -0.12 -13.88 5.66
N GLN A 36 -1.12 -14.66 6.07
CA GLN A 36 -1.14 -16.11 5.86
C GLN A 36 -1.11 -16.49 4.37
N GLY A 37 -1.70 -15.65 3.49
CA GLY A 37 -1.68 -15.86 2.04
C GLY A 37 -0.45 -15.33 1.33
N VAL A 38 0.51 -14.75 2.05
CA VAL A 38 1.67 -14.07 1.47
C VAL A 38 2.89 -14.98 1.49
N GLU A 39 3.51 -15.18 0.33
CA GLU A 39 4.79 -15.86 0.18
C GLU A 39 5.96 -14.90 0.42
N SER A 40 5.90 -13.69 -0.17
CA SER A 40 6.90 -12.64 0.01
C SER A 40 6.38 -11.25 -0.27
N ILE A 41 7.04 -10.24 0.28
CA ILE A 41 6.77 -8.82 0.01
C ILE A 41 8.01 -8.22 -0.65
N GLN A 42 7.80 -7.59 -1.80
CA GLN A 42 8.84 -6.92 -2.56
C GLN A 42 8.57 -5.41 -2.55
N VAL A 43 9.50 -4.62 -2.02
CA VAL A 43 9.43 -3.16 -2.07
C VAL A 43 10.27 -2.69 -3.26
N ILE A 44 9.61 -2.17 -4.28
CA ILE A 44 10.25 -1.70 -5.51
C ILE A 44 10.26 -0.18 -5.46
N LYS A 45 11.44 0.38 -5.26
CA LYS A 45 11.66 1.83 -5.18
C LYS A 45 12.10 2.39 -6.53
N GLY A 46 11.82 3.66 -6.76
CA GLY A 46 12.34 4.38 -7.91
C GLY A 46 11.74 3.99 -9.26
N SER A 47 12.57 3.78 -10.25
CA SER A 47 12.20 3.64 -11.67
C SER A 47 11.22 2.50 -11.98
N ALA A 48 11.29 1.41 -11.23
CA ALA A 48 10.40 0.27 -11.46
C ALA A 48 8.91 0.58 -11.20
N ALA A 49 8.64 1.58 -10.37
CA ALA A 49 7.28 2.02 -10.08
C ALA A 49 6.57 2.64 -11.29
N VAL A 50 7.31 3.28 -12.18
CA VAL A 50 6.76 3.97 -13.36
C VAL A 50 6.16 3.01 -14.37
N THR A 51 6.76 1.83 -14.53
CA THR A 51 6.32 0.83 -15.51
C THR A 51 5.19 -0.06 -15.00
N GLN A 52 4.88 -0.01 -13.72
CA GLN A 52 3.88 -0.86 -13.08
C GLN A 52 2.65 -0.09 -12.55
N GLY A 53 2.60 1.22 -12.78
CA GLY A 53 1.52 2.06 -12.27
C GLY A 53 0.30 2.10 -13.20
N ILE A 54 -0.88 1.75 -12.69
CA ILE A 54 -2.19 1.91 -13.34
C ILE A 54 -3.11 2.61 -12.35
N GLY A 55 -3.92 3.54 -12.84
CA GLY A 55 -4.91 4.24 -12.02
C GLY A 55 -4.68 5.75 -11.92
N ASN A 56 -5.43 6.43 -11.06
CA ASN A 56 -5.39 7.88 -10.89
C ASN A 56 -3.99 8.44 -10.62
N ASP A 57 -3.17 7.69 -9.89
CA ASP A 57 -1.74 7.92 -9.79
C ASP A 57 -1.02 7.06 -10.82
N LEU A 58 -0.66 7.62 -11.93
CA LEU A 58 0.05 6.94 -13.03
C LEU A 58 1.49 6.56 -12.63
N GLY A 59 1.60 5.77 -11.58
CA GLY A 59 2.82 5.41 -10.89
C GLY A 59 3.09 6.31 -9.67
N SER A 60 3.71 5.73 -8.65
CA SER A 60 4.18 6.46 -7.47
C SER A 60 5.67 6.71 -7.57
N ALA A 61 6.08 7.95 -7.43
CA ALA A 61 7.50 8.31 -7.40
C ALA A 61 8.21 7.74 -6.15
N GLY A 62 7.48 7.43 -5.08
CA GLY A 62 8.03 6.76 -3.91
C GLY A 62 8.42 5.31 -4.18
N GLY A 63 7.64 4.62 -5.00
CA GLY A 63 7.78 3.19 -5.26
C GLY A 63 6.46 2.45 -5.24
N VAL A 64 6.51 1.13 -5.32
CA VAL A 64 5.37 0.21 -5.20
C VAL A 64 5.72 -0.95 -4.27
N ILE A 65 4.71 -1.56 -3.68
CA ILE A 65 4.85 -2.78 -2.89
C ILE A 65 4.18 -3.90 -3.68
N ASN A 66 4.95 -4.93 -4.03
CA ASN A 66 4.42 -6.12 -4.67
C ASN A 66 4.30 -7.25 -3.66
N VAL A 67 3.07 -7.71 -3.44
CA VAL A 67 2.75 -8.86 -2.60
C VAL A 67 2.71 -10.09 -3.48
N VAL A 68 3.60 -11.02 -3.25
CA VAL A 68 3.61 -12.32 -3.91
C VAL A 68 2.80 -13.30 -3.06
N THR A 69 1.77 -13.90 -3.66
CA THR A 69 0.89 -14.83 -2.96
C THR A 69 1.44 -16.25 -2.99
N LYS A 70 0.98 -17.05 -2.03
CA LYS A 70 1.26 -18.47 -1.98
C LYS A 70 0.51 -19.20 -3.10
N THR A 71 1.25 -19.80 -4.02
CA THR A 71 0.73 -20.64 -5.10
C THR A 71 1.24 -22.09 -4.95
N PRO A 72 0.64 -23.08 -5.64
CA PRO A 72 1.09 -24.48 -5.56
C PRO A 72 2.55 -24.65 -6.00
N LYS A 73 3.31 -25.46 -5.27
CA LYS A 73 4.73 -25.80 -5.56
C LYS A 73 4.92 -27.20 -6.14
N PHE A 74 3.86 -27.90 -6.52
CA PHE A 74 3.89 -29.28 -7.01
C PHE A 74 4.55 -30.26 -6.03
N THR A 75 4.35 -30.04 -4.75
CA THR A 75 4.77 -30.91 -3.64
C THR A 75 3.56 -31.26 -2.77
N ASN A 76 3.65 -32.38 -2.04
CA ASN A 76 2.63 -32.77 -1.06
C ASN A 76 3.14 -32.38 0.33
N GLU A 77 2.66 -31.26 0.85
CA GLU A 77 3.10 -30.69 2.11
C GLU A 77 1.92 -30.07 2.88
N GLY A 78 2.02 -30.07 4.20
CA GLY A 78 1.03 -29.42 5.05
C GLY A 78 1.66 -28.87 6.33
N GLU A 79 1.20 -27.69 6.73
CA GLU A 79 1.56 -27.04 7.98
C GLU A 79 0.31 -26.60 8.70
N VAL A 80 0.24 -26.87 10.00
CA VAL A 80 -0.78 -26.33 10.90
C VAL A 80 -0.07 -25.66 12.05
N SER A 81 -0.46 -24.43 12.38
CA SER A 81 0.09 -23.72 13.52
C SER A 81 -0.99 -23.07 14.37
N LEU A 82 -0.68 -22.90 15.65
CA LEU A 82 -1.53 -22.25 16.64
C LEU A 82 -0.76 -21.16 17.35
N ARG A 83 -1.33 -19.98 17.35
CA ARG A 83 -0.83 -18.85 18.14
C ARG A 83 -1.86 -18.48 19.19
N ALA A 84 -1.43 -18.46 20.45
CA ALA A 84 -2.22 -17.99 21.58
C ALA A 84 -1.47 -16.88 22.33
N GLY A 85 -2.19 -15.98 22.97
CA GLY A 85 -1.57 -14.84 23.66
C GLY A 85 -2.51 -14.13 24.61
N SER A 86 -2.06 -12.99 25.12
CA SER A 86 -2.83 -12.13 26.02
C SER A 86 -4.13 -11.65 25.36
N TRP A 87 -5.08 -11.24 26.19
CA TRP A 87 -6.42 -10.75 25.78
C TRP A 87 -7.17 -11.74 24.89
N GLY A 88 -7.10 -13.03 25.23
CA GLY A 88 -7.86 -14.05 24.52
C GLY A 88 -7.43 -14.28 23.08
N LEU A 89 -6.21 -13.84 22.68
CA LEU A 89 -5.71 -14.10 21.34
C LEU A 89 -5.66 -15.61 21.10
N PHE A 90 -6.41 -16.04 20.10
CA PHE A 90 -6.46 -17.39 19.58
C PHE A 90 -6.41 -17.34 18.05
N ARG A 91 -5.36 -17.92 17.44
CA ARG A 91 -5.13 -17.88 16.00
C ARG A 91 -4.59 -19.19 15.48
N PRO A 92 -5.44 -20.16 15.10
CA PRO A 92 -5.04 -21.28 14.28
C PRO A 92 -4.83 -20.85 12.82
N THR A 93 -3.83 -21.45 12.17
CA THR A 93 -3.56 -21.29 10.73
C THR A 93 -3.27 -22.64 10.10
N PHE A 94 -3.52 -22.76 8.81
CA PHE A 94 -3.13 -23.92 8.03
C PHE A 94 -2.63 -23.50 6.65
N ASP A 95 -1.77 -24.35 6.06
CA ASP A 95 -1.26 -24.24 4.69
C ASP A 95 -1.03 -25.65 4.18
N VAL A 96 -1.80 -26.07 3.19
CA VAL A 96 -1.76 -27.43 2.63
C VAL A 96 -1.68 -27.37 1.13
N GLN A 97 -0.85 -28.20 0.53
CA GLN A 97 -0.72 -28.31 -0.91
C GLN A 97 -0.55 -29.77 -1.34
N SER A 98 -1.01 -30.08 -2.54
CA SER A 98 -0.96 -31.41 -3.12
C SER A 98 -0.93 -31.37 -4.62
N VAL A 99 -0.24 -32.34 -5.20
CA VAL A 99 -0.32 -32.69 -6.62
C VAL A 99 -1.55 -33.55 -6.81
N LEU A 100 -2.41 -33.19 -7.78
CA LEU A 100 -3.72 -33.82 -7.97
C LEU A 100 -3.72 -34.95 -9.01
N ASP A 101 -2.70 -35.02 -9.87
CA ASP A 101 -2.60 -35.99 -10.94
C ASP A 101 -1.24 -36.72 -10.98
N LYS A 102 -1.21 -37.90 -11.60
CA LYS A 102 0.00 -38.71 -11.71
C LYS A 102 1.09 -38.08 -12.58
N ASN A 103 0.69 -37.27 -13.53
CA ASN A 103 1.61 -36.59 -14.46
C ASN A 103 2.22 -35.33 -13.85
N GLN A 104 1.81 -34.95 -12.64
CA GLN A 104 2.23 -33.71 -11.96
C GLN A 104 1.96 -32.46 -12.79
N THR A 105 0.82 -32.42 -13.47
CA THR A 105 0.39 -31.29 -14.28
C THR A 105 -0.57 -30.37 -13.54
N ILE A 106 -1.24 -30.86 -12.50
CA ILE A 106 -2.21 -30.10 -11.71
C ILE A 106 -1.81 -30.14 -10.23
N ALA A 107 -1.67 -28.97 -9.63
CA ALA A 107 -1.42 -28.83 -8.21
C ALA A 107 -2.40 -27.85 -7.57
N PHE A 108 -2.74 -28.14 -6.32
CA PHE A 108 -3.64 -27.34 -5.50
C PHE A 108 -2.94 -26.90 -4.22
N ARG A 109 -3.19 -25.68 -3.77
CA ARG A 109 -2.78 -25.18 -2.45
C ARG A 109 -3.93 -24.42 -1.81
N MET A 110 -4.12 -24.62 -0.53
CA MET A 110 -5.07 -23.87 0.26
C MET A 110 -4.43 -23.47 1.58
N ASN A 111 -4.52 -22.18 1.89
CA ASN A 111 -4.10 -21.67 3.18
C ASN A 111 -5.22 -20.87 3.83
N GLY A 112 -5.18 -20.77 5.16
CA GLY A 112 -6.21 -20.06 5.88
C GLY A 112 -5.81 -19.72 7.31
N ALA A 113 -6.57 -18.79 7.89
CA ALA A 113 -6.41 -18.35 9.26
C ALA A 113 -7.77 -18.01 9.86
N PHE A 114 -7.94 -18.37 11.12
CA PHE A 114 -8.96 -17.81 11.99
C PHE A 114 -8.27 -17.02 13.10
N GLU A 115 -8.80 -15.88 13.48
CA GLU A 115 -8.28 -15.10 14.60
C GLU A 115 -9.43 -14.53 15.42
N ARG A 116 -9.29 -14.67 16.73
CA ARG A 116 -10.12 -13.96 17.71
C ARG A 116 -9.20 -13.34 18.74
N SER A 117 -9.43 -12.07 19.05
CA SER A 117 -8.72 -11.38 20.12
C SER A 117 -9.55 -10.24 20.70
N ASP A 118 -9.35 -9.99 21.97
CA ASP A 118 -9.77 -8.77 22.67
C ASP A 118 -8.59 -7.78 22.73
N ASN A 119 -8.71 -6.71 23.51
CA ASN A 119 -7.71 -5.68 23.65
C ASN A 119 -7.55 -5.29 25.13
N TYR A 120 -6.42 -4.65 25.48
CA TYR A 120 -6.23 -4.06 26.81
C TYR A 120 -7.29 -3.00 27.16
N ARG A 121 -7.86 -2.34 26.15
CA ARG A 121 -9.04 -1.48 26.34
C ARG A 121 -10.30 -2.34 26.36
N PRO A 122 -11.19 -2.14 27.32
CA PRO A 122 -12.45 -2.87 27.37
C PRO A 122 -13.30 -2.64 26.11
N VAL A 123 -14.14 -3.60 25.76
CA VAL A 123 -15.09 -3.53 24.63
C VAL A 123 -14.44 -3.74 23.25
N ILE A 124 -13.16 -3.51 23.10
CA ILE A 124 -12.48 -3.68 21.80
C ILE A 124 -12.23 -5.16 21.54
N HIS A 125 -12.73 -5.64 20.42
CA HIS A 125 -12.55 -7.01 19.93
C HIS A 125 -12.17 -7.04 18.45
N SER A 126 -11.59 -8.13 18.00
CA SER A 126 -11.26 -8.42 16.60
C SER A 126 -11.51 -9.88 16.31
N ASN A 127 -12.29 -10.17 15.27
CA ASN A 127 -12.52 -11.51 14.74
C ASN A 127 -12.21 -11.53 13.26
N ARG A 128 -11.40 -12.49 12.81
CA ARG A 128 -10.96 -12.57 11.43
C ARG A 128 -11.03 -13.99 10.90
N VAL A 129 -11.52 -14.14 9.69
CA VAL A 129 -11.51 -15.39 8.92
C VAL A 129 -10.89 -15.12 7.57
N TYR A 130 -9.91 -15.92 7.20
CA TYR A 130 -9.23 -15.84 5.91
C TYR A 130 -9.11 -17.23 5.29
N ILE A 131 -9.33 -17.29 3.98
CA ILE A 131 -9.14 -18.50 3.17
C ILE A 131 -8.63 -18.12 1.78
N ASN A 132 -7.61 -18.85 1.31
CA ASN A 132 -7.00 -18.64 0.00
C ASN A 132 -6.74 -19.99 -0.69
N PRO A 133 -7.68 -20.51 -1.46
CA PRO A 133 -7.44 -21.61 -2.39
C PRO A 133 -6.76 -21.12 -3.68
N SER A 134 -5.85 -21.91 -4.20
CA SER A 134 -5.19 -21.69 -5.48
C SER A 134 -4.95 -23.01 -6.22
N LEU A 135 -5.01 -22.95 -7.54
CA LEU A 135 -4.80 -24.08 -8.44
C LEU A 135 -3.81 -23.65 -9.53
N GLU A 136 -2.88 -24.52 -9.83
CA GLU A 136 -1.98 -24.36 -10.96
C GLU A 136 -2.08 -25.56 -11.88
N TRP A 137 -2.24 -25.30 -13.18
CA TRP A 137 -2.29 -26.28 -14.24
C TRP A 137 -1.20 -26.00 -15.27
N ARG A 138 -0.38 -27.02 -15.55
CA ARG A 138 0.70 -27.04 -16.55
C ARG A 138 0.40 -28.08 -17.60
N PRO A 139 -0.43 -27.76 -18.62
CA PRO A 139 -0.80 -28.72 -19.67
C PRO A 139 0.40 -29.20 -20.50
N ASP A 140 1.43 -28.39 -20.59
CA ASP A 140 2.71 -28.66 -21.24
C ASP A 140 3.84 -27.87 -20.54
N ASP A 141 5.09 -28.13 -20.91
CA ASP A 141 6.28 -27.48 -20.34
C ASP A 141 6.38 -25.97 -20.63
N LYS A 142 5.53 -25.47 -21.54
CA LYS A 142 5.54 -24.07 -22.02
C LYS A 142 4.36 -23.25 -21.49
N THR A 143 3.37 -23.89 -20.90
CA THR A 143 2.14 -23.23 -20.47
C THR A 143 1.92 -23.42 -18.96
N SER A 144 1.65 -22.33 -18.26
CA SER A 144 1.20 -22.34 -16.88
C SER A 144 -0.06 -21.51 -16.74
N VAL A 145 -1.09 -22.07 -16.12
CA VAL A 145 -2.35 -21.43 -15.77
C VAL A 145 -2.51 -21.46 -14.27
N THR A 146 -2.59 -20.31 -13.63
CA THR A 146 -2.81 -20.18 -12.17
C THR A 146 -4.14 -19.50 -11.93
N ILE A 147 -4.97 -20.10 -11.08
CA ILE A 147 -6.23 -19.50 -10.59
C ILE A 147 -6.13 -19.41 -9.08
N GLU A 148 -6.46 -18.27 -8.53
CA GLU A 148 -6.46 -18.06 -7.08
C GLU A 148 -7.66 -17.22 -6.64
N MET A 149 -8.09 -17.44 -5.39
CA MET A 149 -9.14 -16.67 -4.74
C MET A 149 -8.71 -16.37 -3.31
N ASP A 150 -9.01 -15.18 -2.80
CA ASP A 150 -8.91 -14.85 -1.37
C ASP A 150 -10.26 -14.40 -0.86
N TYR A 151 -10.63 -14.91 0.28
CA TYR A 151 -11.74 -14.39 1.06
C TYR A 151 -11.26 -13.96 2.44
N LEU A 152 -11.50 -12.71 2.79
CA LEU A 152 -11.24 -12.14 4.11
C LEU A 152 -12.51 -11.55 4.68
N ASN A 153 -12.88 -11.96 5.89
CA ASN A 153 -13.89 -11.29 6.70
C ASN A 153 -13.23 -10.83 8.00
N ASP A 154 -13.11 -9.51 8.17
CA ASP A 154 -12.48 -8.87 9.33
C ASP A 154 -13.54 -8.02 10.05
N ASN A 155 -13.95 -8.49 11.21
CA ASN A 155 -14.97 -7.88 12.05
C ASN A 155 -14.32 -7.40 13.36
N ARG A 156 -14.33 -6.09 13.60
CA ARG A 156 -13.65 -5.49 14.74
C ARG A 156 -14.30 -4.21 15.24
N THR A 157 -14.06 -3.90 16.50
CA THR A 157 -14.39 -2.59 17.04
C THR A 157 -13.46 -1.54 16.41
N PRO A 158 -13.99 -0.46 15.78
CA PRO A 158 -13.18 0.63 15.28
C PRO A 158 -12.50 1.37 16.43
N TYR A 159 -11.27 1.83 16.20
CA TYR A 159 -10.62 2.71 17.17
C TYR A 159 -11.31 4.08 17.15
N THR A 160 -11.77 4.53 18.30
CA THR A 160 -12.17 5.93 18.47
C THR A 160 -10.94 6.84 18.39
N SER A 161 -11.11 8.02 17.80
CA SER A 161 -10.05 9.01 17.69
C SER A 161 -9.49 9.37 19.07
N SER A 162 -8.18 9.65 19.13
CA SER A 162 -7.58 10.28 20.29
C SER A 162 -8.21 11.66 20.53
N VAL A 163 -8.42 12.01 21.78
CA VAL A 163 -8.98 13.30 22.18
C VAL A 163 -7.83 14.17 22.68
N ASN A 164 -7.69 15.36 22.10
CA ASN A 164 -6.82 16.37 22.66
C ASN A 164 -7.52 17.02 23.87
N LEU A 165 -6.91 16.96 25.04
CA LEU A 165 -7.42 17.54 26.28
C LEU A 165 -6.72 18.87 26.66
N SER A 166 -5.79 19.35 25.86
CA SER A 166 -5.12 20.61 26.10
C SER A 166 -6.11 21.77 26.12
N LYS A 167 -5.95 22.68 27.08
CA LYS A 167 -6.70 23.93 27.19
C LYS A 167 -6.22 24.97 26.20
N ASP A 168 -4.96 24.89 25.82
CA ASP A 168 -4.30 25.68 24.80
C ASP A 168 -3.46 24.81 23.87
N THR A 169 -2.85 25.42 22.86
CA THR A 169 -2.12 24.69 21.80
C THR A 169 -0.74 24.21 22.23
N GLU A 170 -0.28 24.53 23.43
CA GLU A 170 1.09 24.28 23.88
C GLU A 170 1.21 23.22 24.99
N GLU A 171 0.09 22.84 25.63
CA GLU A 171 0.09 21.88 26.74
C GLU A 171 -0.02 20.39 26.30
N ASN A 172 0.30 19.51 27.24
CA ASN A 172 0.34 18.06 27.08
C ASN A 172 -0.93 17.46 26.49
N LEU A 173 -0.79 16.78 25.38
CA LEU A 173 -1.87 16.16 24.62
C LEU A 173 -2.43 14.86 25.24
N TYR A 174 -1.91 14.40 26.40
CA TYR A 174 -2.06 13.00 26.81
C TYR A 174 -2.51 12.76 28.26
N ASP A 175 -3.23 13.67 28.88
CA ASP A 175 -3.76 13.46 30.24
C ASP A 175 -4.96 12.51 30.29
N MET A 176 -5.41 11.99 29.14
CA MET A 176 -6.51 11.05 29.10
C MET A 176 -6.04 9.63 29.42
N PRO A 177 -6.72 8.91 30.33
CA PRO A 177 -6.42 7.50 30.58
C PRO A 177 -6.51 6.67 29.28
N HIS A 178 -5.39 6.11 28.86
CA HIS A 178 -5.25 5.36 27.61
C HIS A 178 -6.00 4.00 27.61
N ASN A 179 -6.44 3.53 28.76
CA ASN A 179 -7.20 2.30 28.94
C ASN A 179 -8.73 2.46 28.80
N LYS A 180 -9.22 3.67 28.52
CA LYS A 180 -10.65 3.91 28.31
C LYS A 180 -11.05 3.76 26.84
N PHE A 181 -12.21 3.17 26.61
CA PHE A 181 -12.90 3.19 25.33
C PHE A 181 -14.04 4.22 25.41
N LEU A 182 -14.06 5.18 24.49
CA LEU A 182 -15.03 6.28 24.53
C LEU A 182 -16.26 6.04 23.66
N GLY A 183 -16.28 4.99 22.86
CA GLY A 183 -17.40 4.61 22.01
C GLY A 183 -18.41 3.71 22.72
N PHE A 184 -19.27 3.10 21.92
CA PHE A 184 -20.31 2.17 22.39
C PHE A 184 -19.98 0.73 22.01
N LYS A 185 -20.54 -0.25 22.73
CA LYS A 185 -20.42 -1.68 22.41
C LYS A 185 -20.95 -2.03 21.02
N ASN A 186 -21.78 -1.17 20.46
CA ASN A 186 -22.34 -1.30 19.12
C ASN A 186 -21.41 -0.79 18.00
N ASP A 187 -20.30 -0.13 18.37
CA ASP A 187 -19.30 0.28 17.40
C ASP A 187 -18.67 -0.95 16.77
N ASN A 188 -18.78 -1.05 15.47
CA ASN A 188 -18.30 -2.19 14.71
C ASN A 188 -17.92 -1.83 13.28
N VAL A 189 -16.82 -2.38 12.80
CA VAL A 189 -16.41 -2.35 11.39
C VAL A 189 -16.32 -3.79 10.89
N ASN A 190 -17.13 -4.11 9.90
CA ASN A 190 -17.08 -5.37 9.19
C ASN A 190 -16.52 -5.12 7.78
N ASN A 191 -15.30 -5.60 7.53
CA ASN A 191 -14.67 -5.56 6.21
C ASN A 191 -14.73 -6.95 5.58
N LYS A 192 -15.37 -7.05 4.43
CA LYS A 192 -15.39 -8.27 3.62
C LYS A 192 -14.66 -8.01 2.32
N THR A 193 -13.62 -8.77 2.06
CA THR A 193 -12.85 -8.70 0.82
C THR A 193 -12.92 -10.05 0.13
N LEU A 194 -13.32 -10.04 -1.13
CA LEU A 194 -13.21 -11.17 -2.03
C LEU A 194 -12.32 -10.74 -3.20
N THR A 195 -11.22 -11.46 -3.43
CA THR A 195 -10.39 -11.27 -4.62
C THR A 195 -10.27 -12.58 -5.38
N TYR A 196 -10.17 -12.47 -6.69
CA TYR A 196 -9.92 -13.61 -7.56
C TYR A 196 -8.99 -13.18 -8.69
N ALA A 197 -8.11 -14.09 -9.09
CA ALA A 197 -7.16 -13.84 -10.16
C ALA A 197 -6.99 -15.09 -11.03
N ALA A 198 -6.79 -14.85 -12.32
CA ALA A 198 -6.39 -15.86 -13.28
C ALA A 198 -5.16 -15.34 -14.04
N ARG A 199 -4.13 -16.17 -14.14
CA ARG A 199 -2.90 -15.86 -14.90
C ARG A 199 -2.59 -17.00 -15.84
N ILE A 200 -2.25 -16.64 -17.08
CA ILE A 200 -1.78 -17.57 -18.10
C ILE A 200 -0.42 -17.06 -18.56
N THR A 201 0.58 -17.92 -18.52
CA THR A 201 1.89 -17.65 -19.09
C THR A 201 2.17 -18.71 -20.14
N ARG A 202 2.52 -18.28 -21.35
CA ARG A 202 2.90 -19.17 -22.46
C ARG A 202 4.24 -18.78 -23.01
N GLN A 203 5.17 -19.72 -23.04
CA GLN A 203 6.42 -19.60 -23.73
C GLN A 203 6.18 -19.89 -25.24
N LEU A 204 6.32 -18.86 -26.08
CA LEU A 204 6.13 -18.98 -27.52
C LEU A 204 7.37 -19.55 -28.21
N THR A 205 8.53 -19.04 -27.82
CA THR A 205 9.86 -19.53 -28.23
C THR A 205 10.78 -19.55 -27.01
N ASP A 206 11.99 -20.01 -27.13
CA ASP A 206 12.96 -20.02 -26.00
C ASP A 206 13.23 -18.62 -25.44
N ASN A 207 13.03 -17.60 -26.24
CA ASN A 207 13.33 -16.20 -25.89
C ASN A 207 12.06 -15.33 -25.70
N ILE A 208 10.88 -15.80 -26.08
CA ILE A 208 9.66 -14.99 -26.10
C ILE A 208 8.55 -15.67 -25.31
N SER A 209 7.95 -14.94 -24.40
CA SER A 209 6.76 -15.38 -23.65
C SER A 209 5.65 -14.32 -23.66
N VAL A 210 4.43 -14.79 -23.53
CA VAL A 210 3.23 -13.96 -23.32
C VAL A 210 2.64 -14.28 -21.97
N ARG A 211 2.25 -13.25 -21.23
CA ARG A 211 1.55 -13.35 -19.96
C ARG A 211 0.24 -12.57 -20.05
N ALA A 212 -0.88 -13.22 -19.79
CA ALA A 212 -2.16 -12.57 -19.56
C ALA A 212 -2.57 -12.76 -18.11
N ALA A 213 -3.07 -11.70 -17.47
CA ALA A 213 -3.54 -11.74 -16.09
C ALA A 213 -4.86 -10.97 -15.97
N TYR A 214 -5.79 -11.56 -15.25
CA TYR A 214 -7.02 -10.90 -14.83
C TYR A 214 -7.09 -10.93 -13.30
N PHE A 215 -7.47 -9.81 -12.73
CA PHE A 215 -7.66 -9.64 -11.30
C PHE A 215 -8.99 -8.95 -11.05
N GLY A 216 -9.80 -9.50 -10.17
CA GLY A 216 -11.04 -8.88 -9.70
C GLY A 216 -11.09 -8.80 -8.18
N SER A 217 -11.67 -7.75 -7.63
CA SER A 217 -11.90 -7.61 -6.20
C SER A 217 -13.24 -6.96 -5.89
N SER A 218 -13.85 -7.40 -4.79
CA SER A 218 -14.98 -6.73 -4.15
C SER A 218 -14.59 -6.47 -2.69
N TYR A 219 -14.66 -5.21 -2.28
CA TYR A 219 -14.37 -4.77 -0.94
C TYR A 219 -15.60 -4.08 -0.35
N LYS A 220 -16.22 -4.74 0.63
CA LYS A 220 -17.43 -4.24 1.30
C LYS A 220 -17.13 -3.88 2.73
N VAL A 221 -17.58 -2.71 3.16
CA VAL A 221 -17.43 -2.23 4.53
C VAL A 221 -18.77 -1.81 5.07
N ASP A 222 -19.15 -2.37 6.21
CA ASP A 222 -20.22 -1.83 7.06
C ASP A 222 -19.54 -1.27 8.32
N ASN A 223 -19.57 0.04 8.46
CA ASN A 223 -18.91 0.74 9.55
C ASN A 223 -19.93 1.50 10.39
N THR A 224 -20.11 1.08 11.63
CA THR A 224 -20.82 1.84 12.66
C THR A 224 -19.79 2.30 13.69
N SER A 225 -19.65 3.59 13.89
CA SER A 225 -18.59 4.14 14.75
C SER A 225 -19.03 5.40 15.49
N THR A 226 -18.51 5.54 16.69
CA THR A 226 -18.70 6.73 17.52
C THR A 226 -17.56 7.72 17.27
N SER A 227 -17.92 8.96 16.96
CA SER A 227 -17.00 10.10 16.99
C SER A 227 -17.18 10.90 18.27
N VAL A 228 -16.06 11.42 18.79
CA VAL A 228 -16.01 12.21 20.03
C VAL A 228 -15.61 13.62 19.67
N LYS A 229 -16.55 14.58 19.77
CA LYS A 229 -16.38 15.95 19.30
C LYS A 229 -16.36 16.95 20.46
N THR A 230 -15.62 18.03 20.32
CA THR A 230 -15.63 19.17 21.26
C THR A 230 -17.04 19.76 21.36
N VAL A 231 -17.42 20.20 22.55
CA VAL A 231 -18.67 20.91 22.80
C VAL A 231 -18.34 22.38 23.03
N VAL A 232 -18.93 23.25 22.22
CA VAL A 232 -18.76 24.72 22.37
C VAL A 232 -19.32 25.15 23.72
N ASN A 233 -18.63 26.06 24.40
CA ASN A 233 -19.01 26.63 25.71
C ASN A 233 -19.07 25.61 26.87
N LYS A 234 -18.32 24.51 26.75
CA LYS A 234 -18.18 23.51 27.82
C LYS A 234 -16.71 23.38 28.22
N GLU A 235 -16.50 22.77 29.39
CA GLU A 235 -15.15 22.47 29.87
C GLU A 235 -14.36 21.61 28.87
N TYR A 236 -13.05 21.77 28.85
CA TYR A 236 -12.14 21.11 27.91
C TYR A 236 -12.22 19.57 27.91
N ASN A 237 -12.68 18.97 29.00
CA ASN A 237 -12.88 17.52 29.19
C ASN A 237 -14.27 17.02 28.76
N MET A 238 -15.20 17.93 28.41
CA MET A 238 -16.55 17.56 27.96
C MET A 238 -16.56 17.30 26.45
N ARG A 239 -17.09 16.15 26.06
CA ARG A 239 -17.16 15.72 24.65
C ARG A 239 -18.53 15.16 24.32
N ARG A 240 -19.02 15.52 23.14
CA ARG A 240 -20.24 14.93 22.57
C ARG A 240 -19.91 13.65 21.83
N ARG A 241 -20.66 12.58 22.11
CA ARG A 241 -20.61 11.36 21.31
C ARG A 241 -21.70 11.38 20.23
N THR A 242 -21.23 11.19 18.99
CA THR A 242 -22.10 11.11 17.81
C THR A 242 -21.83 9.77 17.14
N ILE A 243 -22.86 8.96 16.98
CA ILE A 243 -22.75 7.68 16.26
C ILE A 243 -23.11 7.89 14.79
N SER A 244 -22.34 7.28 13.92
CA SER A 244 -22.54 7.31 12.47
C SER A 244 -22.44 5.90 11.90
N ARG A 245 -23.10 5.68 10.76
CA ARG A 245 -22.97 4.46 9.96
C ARG A 245 -22.65 4.80 8.52
N SER A 246 -21.85 3.97 7.87
CA SER A 246 -21.60 4.04 6.43
C SER A 246 -21.46 2.65 5.84
N LEU A 247 -22.01 2.45 4.65
CA LEU A 247 -21.80 1.28 3.82
C LEU A 247 -20.95 1.67 2.64
N ARG A 248 -19.97 0.84 2.30
CA ARG A 248 -19.12 1.00 1.12
C ARG A 248 -19.10 -0.31 0.34
N ASP A 249 -19.33 -0.24 -0.95
CA ASP A 249 -19.10 -1.32 -1.92
C ASP A 249 -18.12 -0.80 -2.99
N ASP A 250 -16.94 -1.37 -3.04
CA ASP A 250 -15.84 -0.97 -3.91
C ASP A 250 -15.42 -2.18 -4.73
N ARG A 251 -15.61 -2.11 -6.04
CA ARG A 251 -15.30 -3.17 -6.99
C ARG A 251 -14.19 -2.71 -7.92
N ASN A 252 -13.24 -3.58 -8.15
CA ASN A 252 -12.12 -3.32 -9.04
C ASN A 252 -11.89 -4.53 -9.94
N SER A 253 -11.64 -4.28 -11.22
CA SER A 253 -11.21 -5.29 -12.17
C SER A 253 -10.01 -4.75 -12.97
N THR A 254 -9.00 -5.59 -13.16
CA THR A 254 -7.78 -5.25 -13.90
C THR A 254 -7.46 -6.39 -14.86
N PHE A 255 -7.24 -6.06 -16.10
CA PHE A 255 -6.68 -6.95 -17.11
C PHE A 255 -5.30 -6.46 -17.51
N GLN A 256 -4.35 -7.38 -17.66
CA GLN A 256 -2.98 -7.08 -18.08
C GLN A 256 -2.51 -8.11 -19.10
N LEU A 257 -1.85 -7.64 -20.16
CA LEU A 257 -1.23 -8.45 -21.18
C LEU A 257 0.21 -7.99 -21.40
N ASP A 258 1.16 -8.90 -21.24
CA ASP A 258 2.58 -8.63 -21.41
C ASP A 258 3.17 -9.55 -22.47
N PHE A 259 3.96 -8.98 -23.37
CA PHE A 259 4.83 -9.66 -24.30
C PHE A 259 6.27 -9.43 -23.87
N ILE A 260 7.00 -10.49 -23.54
CA ILE A 260 8.31 -10.43 -22.90
C ILE A 260 9.33 -11.15 -23.77
N GLY A 261 10.37 -10.42 -24.20
CA GLY A 261 11.54 -10.97 -24.87
C GLY A 261 12.75 -10.99 -23.97
N ARG A 262 13.49 -12.09 -23.95
CA ARG A 262 14.70 -12.26 -23.14
C ARG A 262 15.82 -12.83 -23.98
N ASP A 263 17.04 -12.40 -23.69
CA ASP A 263 18.26 -12.91 -24.33
C ASP A 263 18.21 -12.86 -25.87
N ILE A 264 17.65 -11.77 -26.40
CA ILE A 264 17.62 -11.48 -27.82
C ILE A 264 18.87 -10.67 -28.16
N PHE A 265 19.56 -11.03 -29.25
CA PHE A 265 20.84 -10.40 -29.61
C PHE A 265 20.73 -9.63 -30.91
N THR A 266 21.25 -8.39 -30.91
CA THR A 266 21.56 -7.60 -32.10
C THR A 266 23.06 -7.31 -32.11
N GLY A 267 23.80 -8.10 -32.86
CA GLY A 267 25.26 -8.09 -32.77
C GLY A 267 25.74 -8.44 -31.36
N PRO A 268 26.57 -7.61 -30.71
CA PRO A 268 27.07 -7.86 -29.36
C PRO A 268 26.08 -7.46 -28.25
N VAL A 269 25.02 -6.74 -28.59
CA VAL A 269 24.09 -6.21 -27.61
C VAL A 269 23.01 -7.25 -27.29
N LYS A 270 22.84 -7.54 -25.99
CA LYS A 270 21.75 -8.39 -25.49
C LYS A 270 20.58 -7.54 -25.04
N HIS A 271 19.40 -7.85 -25.53
CA HIS A 271 18.15 -7.16 -25.27
C HIS A 271 17.23 -8.01 -24.38
N THR A 272 16.63 -7.38 -23.40
CA THR A 272 15.51 -7.90 -22.64
C THR A 272 14.42 -6.83 -22.63
N PHE A 273 13.27 -7.11 -23.22
CA PHE A 273 12.21 -6.13 -23.34
C PHE A 273 10.87 -6.65 -22.85
N GLN A 274 9.99 -5.74 -22.52
CA GLN A 274 8.58 -5.98 -22.19
C GLN A 274 7.73 -4.93 -22.91
N LEU A 275 6.73 -5.42 -23.61
CA LEU A 275 5.61 -4.63 -24.13
C LEU A 275 4.38 -5.00 -23.31
N GLY A 276 3.70 -4.03 -22.75
CA GLY A 276 2.57 -4.26 -21.86
C GLY A 276 1.36 -3.44 -22.24
N PHE A 277 0.19 -4.04 -22.09
CA PHE A 277 -1.11 -3.38 -22.11
C PHE A 277 -1.83 -3.71 -20.82
N ASP A 278 -2.50 -2.72 -20.24
CA ASP A 278 -3.35 -2.90 -19.09
C ASP A 278 -4.65 -2.10 -19.20
N TYR A 279 -5.71 -2.66 -18.64
CA TYR A 279 -7.02 -2.01 -18.49
C TYR A 279 -7.51 -2.21 -17.07
N LYS A 280 -8.01 -1.16 -16.46
CA LYS A 280 -8.57 -1.19 -15.10
C LYS A 280 -9.91 -0.49 -15.06
N ASN A 281 -10.88 -1.07 -14.37
CA ASN A 281 -12.14 -0.44 -14.02
C ASN A 281 -12.38 -0.51 -12.51
N THR A 282 -12.87 0.57 -11.93
CA THR A 282 -13.21 0.68 -10.52
C THR A 282 -14.58 1.31 -10.36
N ASP A 283 -15.46 0.65 -9.62
CA ASP A 283 -16.79 1.15 -9.26
C ASP A 283 -16.87 1.29 -7.74
N LEU A 284 -17.39 2.40 -7.27
CA LEU A 284 -17.56 2.70 -5.86
C LEU A 284 -18.98 3.17 -5.59
N SER A 285 -19.63 2.57 -4.60
CA SER A 285 -20.88 3.09 -4.02
C SER A 285 -20.69 3.31 -2.52
N ILE A 286 -21.05 4.49 -2.01
CA ILE A 286 -21.01 4.83 -0.59
C ILE A 286 -22.39 5.30 -0.17
N THR A 287 -23.00 4.61 0.80
CA THR A 287 -24.21 5.06 1.48
C THR A 287 -23.83 5.52 2.88
N ASN A 288 -23.91 6.81 3.13
CA ASN A 288 -23.81 7.36 4.48
C ASN A 288 -25.18 7.37 5.14
N TYR A 289 -25.17 7.41 6.45
CA TYR A 289 -26.38 7.57 7.26
C TYR A 289 -26.26 8.83 8.09
N THR A 290 -27.34 9.54 8.25
CA THR A 290 -27.38 10.77 9.07
C THR A 290 -26.83 10.49 10.46
N PRO A 291 -25.75 11.19 10.89
CA PRO A 291 -25.17 10.99 12.21
C PRO A 291 -26.13 11.38 13.34
N VAL A 292 -26.16 10.60 14.42
CA VAL A 292 -27.03 10.80 15.56
C VAL A 292 -26.22 11.20 16.79
N ASN A 293 -26.54 12.36 17.37
CA ASN A 293 -25.97 12.79 18.65
C ASN A 293 -26.61 11.97 19.78
N ILE A 294 -25.80 11.35 20.62
CA ILE A 294 -26.26 10.45 21.68
C ILE A 294 -26.21 11.14 23.02
N ASP A 295 -25.06 11.53 23.49
CA ASP A 295 -24.83 12.12 24.81
C ASP A 295 -23.60 13.03 24.85
N THR A 296 -23.37 13.62 26.02
CA THR A 296 -22.17 14.37 26.32
C THR A 296 -21.52 13.77 27.57
N ILE A 297 -20.24 13.43 27.47
CA ILE A 297 -19.47 12.75 28.49
C ILE A 297 -18.32 13.62 28.99
N ASN A 298 -17.95 13.43 30.25
CA ASN A 298 -16.65 13.87 30.78
C ASN A 298 -15.62 12.75 30.53
N VAL A 299 -14.66 12.98 29.64
CA VAL A 299 -13.65 11.96 29.27
C VAL A 299 -12.68 11.63 30.42
N LEU A 300 -12.59 12.49 31.43
CA LEU A 300 -11.80 12.27 32.66
C LEU A 300 -12.60 11.58 33.79
N ALA A 301 -13.90 11.40 33.63
CA ALA A 301 -14.72 10.70 34.64
C ALA A 301 -14.12 9.31 34.95
N PRO A 302 -14.20 8.81 36.19
CA PRO A 302 -13.67 7.49 36.58
C PRO A 302 -14.21 6.35 35.72
N SER A 303 -15.48 6.42 35.33
CA SER A 303 -16.14 5.46 34.45
C SER A 303 -16.96 6.17 33.38
N ILE A 304 -17.03 5.56 32.19
CA ILE A 304 -17.82 6.02 31.06
C ILE A 304 -18.66 4.84 30.57
N SER A 305 -19.99 5.04 30.49
CA SER A 305 -20.88 4.01 29.97
C SER A 305 -20.60 3.77 28.48
N ASN A 306 -20.41 2.52 28.10
CA ASN A 306 -20.30 2.08 26.71
C ASN A 306 -21.61 1.45 26.18
N VAL A 307 -22.71 1.56 26.93
CA VAL A 307 -24.03 1.08 26.53
C VAL A 307 -24.81 2.23 25.91
N LEU A 308 -25.42 2.01 24.76
CA LEU A 308 -26.29 2.99 24.13
C LEU A 308 -27.53 3.23 25.03
N PRO A 309 -27.79 4.48 25.42
CA PRO A 309 -28.94 4.78 26.30
C PRO A 309 -30.29 4.64 25.59
N VAL A 310 -30.31 4.72 24.26
CA VAL A 310 -31.50 4.63 23.41
C VAL A 310 -31.20 3.83 22.13
N ALA A 311 -32.21 3.23 21.55
CA ALA A 311 -32.09 2.59 20.24
C ALA A 311 -31.86 3.66 19.16
N VAL A 312 -30.87 3.47 18.31
CA VAL A 312 -30.54 4.39 17.22
C VAL A 312 -31.18 3.90 15.93
N LYS A 313 -32.01 4.75 15.33
CA LYS A 313 -32.54 4.54 13.99
C LYS A 313 -31.65 5.28 12.99
N PHE A 314 -30.93 4.54 12.17
CA PHE A 314 -30.11 5.10 11.09
C PHE A 314 -30.98 5.43 9.87
N VAL A 315 -30.92 6.67 9.41
CA VAL A 315 -31.59 7.13 8.18
C VAL A 315 -30.56 7.20 7.06
N PRO A 316 -30.71 6.40 5.98
CA PRO A 316 -29.77 6.43 4.87
C PRO A 316 -29.88 7.73 4.08
N GLU A 317 -28.75 8.24 3.65
CA GLU A 317 -28.62 9.31 2.65
C GLU A 317 -28.59 8.72 1.24
N THR A 318 -28.74 9.55 0.22
CA THR A 318 -28.60 9.12 -1.18
C THR A 318 -27.22 8.55 -1.40
N PRO A 319 -27.07 7.34 -1.99
CA PRO A 319 -25.78 6.78 -2.29
C PRO A 319 -24.97 7.69 -3.23
N VAL A 320 -23.69 7.83 -2.93
CA VAL A 320 -22.71 8.50 -3.81
C VAL A 320 -22.00 7.43 -4.61
N GLU A 321 -22.14 7.50 -5.92
CA GLU A 321 -21.53 6.54 -6.83
C GLU A 321 -20.40 7.19 -7.62
N SER A 322 -19.29 6.49 -7.78
CA SER A 322 -18.13 6.94 -8.54
C SER A 322 -17.61 5.80 -9.40
N ASN A 323 -17.18 6.12 -10.60
CA ASN A 323 -16.60 5.17 -11.54
C ASN A 323 -15.28 5.71 -12.08
N SER A 324 -14.32 4.83 -12.31
CA SER A 324 -13.06 5.16 -12.96
C SER A 324 -12.64 4.03 -13.88
N SER A 325 -12.27 4.36 -15.09
CA SER A 325 -11.65 3.44 -16.04
C SER A 325 -10.34 4.00 -16.55
N SER A 326 -9.33 3.15 -16.68
CA SER A 326 -8.03 3.54 -17.19
C SER A 326 -7.44 2.44 -18.07
N TYR A 327 -6.64 2.84 -19.04
CA TYR A 327 -5.79 1.93 -19.78
C TYR A 327 -4.38 2.49 -19.94
N GLY A 328 -3.43 1.59 -20.11
CA GLY A 328 -2.05 1.93 -20.32
C GLY A 328 -1.39 1.04 -21.35
N ILE A 329 -0.45 1.62 -22.08
CA ILE A 329 0.47 0.89 -22.95
C ILE A 329 1.88 1.24 -22.50
N MET A 330 2.73 0.25 -22.35
CA MET A 330 4.11 0.45 -21.96
C MET A 330 5.07 -0.33 -22.82
N ALA A 331 6.25 0.22 -23.02
CA ALA A 331 7.41 -0.45 -23.57
C ALA A 331 8.60 -0.20 -22.65
N GLN A 332 9.32 -1.25 -22.32
CA GLN A 332 10.54 -1.18 -21.54
C GLN A 332 11.59 -2.11 -22.14
N GLU A 333 12.84 -1.66 -22.15
CA GLU A 333 13.96 -2.44 -22.65
C GLU A 333 15.17 -2.27 -21.74
N VAL A 334 15.84 -3.38 -21.46
CA VAL A 334 17.17 -3.44 -20.86
C VAL A 334 18.15 -3.90 -21.93
N MET A 335 19.08 -3.03 -22.29
CA MET A 335 20.18 -3.30 -23.21
C MET A 335 21.44 -3.61 -22.41
N THR A 336 22.02 -4.78 -22.62
CA THR A 336 23.33 -5.18 -22.07
C THR A 336 24.35 -5.10 -23.16
N PHE A 337 25.19 -4.05 -23.16
CA PHE A 337 26.20 -3.82 -24.16
C PHE A 337 27.44 -4.73 -23.96
N ASN A 338 27.78 -4.94 -22.71
CA ASN A 338 28.84 -5.85 -22.27
C ASN A 338 28.72 -6.13 -20.77
N LYS A 339 29.67 -6.80 -20.16
CA LYS A 339 29.68 -7.11 -18.73
C LYS A 339 29.79 -5.88 -17.81
N TYR A 340 30.14 -4.72 -18.35
CA TYR A 340 30.34 -3.48 -17.56
C TYR A 340 29.22 -2.48 -17.71
N ILE A 341 28.47 -2.50 -18.81
CA ILE A 341 27.51 -1.43 -19.15
C ILE A 341 26.17 -2.03 -19.53
N LYS A 342 25.12 -1.55 -18.83
CA LYS A 342 23.73 -1.79 -19.17
C LYS A 342 22.97 -0.47 -19.19
N ALA A 343 21.99 -0.36 -20.07
CA ALA A 343 21.04 0.75 -20.09
C ALA A 343 19.62 0.21 -19.98
N ILE A 344 18.73 1.00 -19.41
CA ILE A 344 17.30 0.75 -19.38
C ILE A 344 16.58 1.95 -19.98
N LEU A 345 15.65 1.68 -20.88
CA LEU A 345 14.73 2.66 -21.45
C LEU A 345 13.32 2.19 -21.19
N GLY A 346 12.42 3.11 -20.90
CA GLY A 346 11.01 2.83 -20.71
C GLY A 346 10.15 4.00 -21.12
N LEU A 347 8.98 3.71 -21.64
CA LEU A 347 7.98 4.70 -21.98
C LEU A 347 6.60 4.11 -21.67
N ARG A 348 5.78 4.87 -20.98
CA ARG A 348 4.38 4.53 -20.72
C ARG A 348 3.46 5.65 -21.17
N TYR A 349 2.44 5.30 -21.93
CA TYR A 349 1.24 6.10 -22.14
C TYR A 349 0.15 5.59 -21.23
N SER A 350 -0.60 6.48 -20.60
CA SER A 350 -1.77 6.14 -19.78
C SER A 350 -2.89 7.12 -20.04
N TYR A 351 -4.12 6.61 -20.09
CA TYR A 351 -5.35 7.37 -20.18
C TYR A 351 -6.30 6.99 -19.06
N ILE A 352 -7.02 7.96 -18.51
CA ILE A 352 -8.04 7.74 -17.49
C ILE A 352 -9.31 8.53 -17.82
N SER A 353 -10.44 7.91 -17.51
CA SER A 353 -11.75 8.58 -17.40
C SER A 353 -12.32 8.27 -16.01
N SER A 354 -12.62 9.29 -15.24
CA SER A 354 -13.12 9.13 -13.87
C SER A 354 -14.31 10.04 -13.64
N GLN A 355 -15.37 9.50 -13.07
CA GLN A 355 -16.53 10.26 -12.60
C GLN A 355 -16.62 10.09 -11.08
N ASP A 356 -16.40 11.18 -10.38
CA ASP A 356 -16.66 11.30 -8.95
C ASP A 356 -18.16 11.61 -8.77
N GLY A 357 -18.81 10.93 -7.84
CA GLY A 357 -20.25 11.09 -7.59
C GLY A 357 -20.72 12.51 -7.23
N THR A 358 -19.79 13.43 -7.07
CA THR A 358 -20.04 14.87 -6.84
C THR A 358 -19.85 15.72 -8.08
N SER A 359 -19.33 15.17 -9.19
CA SER A 359 -19.03 15.90 -10.41
C SER A 359 -20.17 15.82 -11.44
N ALA A 360 -20.35 16.89 -12.22
CA ALA A 360 -21.40 16.98 -13.23
C ALA A 360 -21.15 16.08 -14.47
N GLY A 361 -19.98 15.47 -14.59
CA GLY A 361 -19.62 14.59 -15.70
C GLY A 361 -18.26 13.94 -15.53
N PRO A 362 -17.87 13.02 -16.42
CA PRO A 362 -16.59 12.37 -16.36
C PRO A 362 -15.44 13.35 -16.64
N THR A 363 -14.37 13.14 -15.90
CA THR A 363 -13.08 13.80 -16.06
C THR A 363 -12.16 12.87 -16.82
N THR A 364 -11.51 13.36 -17.86
CA THR A 364 -10.54 12.58 -18.64
C THR A 364 -9.16 13.21 -18.57
N GLY A 365 -8.14 12.39 -18.74
CA GLY A 365 -6.76 12.86 -18.83
C GLY A 365 -5.84 11.78 -19.33
N ASP A 366 -4.70 12.20 -19.87
CA ASP A 366 -3.66 11.30 -20.34
C ASP A 366 -2.27 11.81 -19.99
N ALA A 367 -1.30 10.91 -20.05
CA ALA A 367 0.09 11.26 -19.79
C ALA A 367 1.07 10.29 -20.44
N TRP A 368 2.22 10.84 -20.81
CA TRP A 368 3.42 10.12 -21.19
C TRP A 368 4.46 10.19 -20.07
N ASN A 369 4.96 9.06 -19.66
CA ASN A 369 5.94 8.93 -18.58
C ASN A 369 7.20 8.20 -19.09
N PRO A 370 8.23 8.92 -19.52
CA PRO A 370 9.52 8.35 -19.89
C PRO A 370 10.34 7.95 -18.66
N MET A 371 11.16 6.92 -18.85
CA MET A 371 12.16 6.42 -17.92
C MET A 371 13.44 6.10 -18.66
N LEU A 372 14.57 6.47 -18.07
CA LEU A 372 15.88 6.03 -18.54
C LEU A 372 16.82 5.79 -17.36
N GLY A 373 17.74 4.86 -17.54
CA GLY A 373 18.75 4.53 -16.55
C GLY A 373 19.97 3.89 -17.16
N ILE A 374 21.07 3.99 -16.45
CA ILE A 374 22.35 3.37 -16.78
C ILE A 374 22.87 2.62 -15.56
N MET A 375 23.50 1.50 -15.80
CA MET A 375 24.22 0.74 -14.80
C MET A 375 25.63 0.42 -15.30
N LEU A 376 26.61 0.74 -14.46
CA LEU A 376 28.02 0.46 -14.68
C LEU A 376 28.48 -0.55 -13.63
N THR A 377 29.16 -1.61 -14.07
CA THR A 377 29.71 -2.66 -13.22
C THR A 377 31.26 -2.61 -13.31
N PRO A 378 31.92 -1.65 -12.60
CA PRO A 378 33.36 -1.49 -12.70
C PRO A 378 34.13 -2.73 -12.22
N ILE A 379 33.60 -3.41 -11.23
CA ILE A 379 34.13 -4.69 -10.74
C ILE A 379 32.94 -5.64 -10.44
N LYS A 380 33.22 -6.94 -10.44
CA LYS A 380 32.18 -8.01 -10.38
C LYS A 380 31.09 -7.83 -9.30
N ASN A 381 31.44 -7.24 -8.17
CA ASN A 381 30.57 -7.17 -6.99
C ASN A 381 29.98 -5.78 -6.76
N ILE A 382 30.28 -4.78 -7.60
CA ILE A 382 29.84 -3.38 -7.42
C ILE A 382 29.17 -2.90 -8.69
N ASN A 383 27.93 -2.44 -8.54
CA ASN A 383 27.14 -1.79 -9.58
C ASN A 383 26.87 -0.35 -9.19
N LEU A 384 27.28 0.59 -10.03
CA LEU A 384 26.91 2.00 -9.95
C LEU A 384 25.72 2.21 -10.86
N PHE A 385 24.72 2.94 -10.42
CA PHE A 385 23.56 3.24 -11.26
C PHE A 385 23.14 4.70 -11.17
N GLY A 386 22.55 5.18 -12.26
CA GLY A 386 21.84 6.44 -12.34
C GLY A 386 20.54 6.26 -13.10
N SER A 387 19.47 6.92 -12.68
CA SER A 387 18.19 6.87 -13.38
C SER A 387 17.44 8.20 -13.31
N TYR A 388 16.67 8.45 -14.35
CA TYR A 388 15.71 9.53 -14.45
C TYR A 388 14.33 8.96 -14.78
N THR A 389 13.31 9.36 -14.02
CA THR A 389 11.93 8.89 -14.20
C THR A 389 10.95 10.03 -14.03
N THR A 390 9.80 9.89 -14.67
CA THR A 390 8.68 10.79 -14.49
C THR A 390 7.43 10.02 -14.11
N THR A 391 6.56 10.64 -13.31
CA THR A 391 5.22 10.15 -13.00
C THR A 391 4.21 11.28 -13.08
N THR A 392 2.97 10.95 -13.41
CA THR A 392 1.88 11.93 -13.50
C THR A 392 0.72 11.43 -12.64
N SER A 393 0.15 12.31 -11.82
CA SER A 393 -1.09 12.05 -11.10
C SER A 393 -2.21 12.88 -11.70
N LEU A 394 -3.30 12.20 -12.06
CA LEU A 394 -4.52 12.81 -12.59
C LEU A 394 -5.62 12.94 -11.52
N LEU A 395 -5.36 12.49 -10.29
CA LEU A 395 -6.33 12.39 -9.20
C LEU A 395 -7.15 13.68 -8.96
N HIS A 396 -6.52 14.84 -9.14
CA HIS A 396 -7.20 16.12 -8.96
C HIS A 396 -7.14 16.99 -10.23
N ALA A 397 -6.78 16.41 -11.37
CA ALA A 397 -6.49 17.17 -12.59
C ALA A 397 -7.67 18.03 -13.07
N ALA A 398 -8.88 17.48 -12.98
CA ALA A 398 -10.10 18.19 -13.40
C ALA A 398 -10.87 18.83 -12.23
N ARG A 399 -10.31 18.84 -11.02
CA ARG A 399 -10.86 19.64 -9.94
C ARG A 399 -10.76 21.12 -10.33
N ARG A 400 -11.79 21.89 -9.98
CA ARG A 400 -11.90 23.30 -10.37
C ARG A 400 -11.47 24.24 -9.26
N MET A 401 -10.81 25.31 -9.66
CA MET A 401 -10.58 26.49 -8.83
C MET A 401 -11.85 27.36 -8.79
N GLU A 402 -11.93 28.27 -7.84
CA GLU A 402 -13.09 29.16 -7.68
C GLU A 402 -13.34 30.04 -8.93
N ASN A 403 -12.28 30.38 -9.68
CA ASN A 403 -12.37 31.08 -10.95
C ASN A 403 -12.85 30.23 -12.14
N GLY A 404 -13.13 28.93 -11.92
CA GLY A 404 -13.61 27.98 -12.92
C GLY A 404 -12.52 27.23 -13.68
N ASP A 405 -11.24 27.59 -13.53
CA ASP A 405 -10.12 26.93 -14.18
C ASP A 405 -9.87 25.53 -13.57
N GLU A 406 -9.33 24.61 -14.37
CA GLU A 406 -8.92 23.29 -13.89
C GLU A 406 -7.54 23.35 -13.21
N ILE A 407 -7.36 22.52 -12.18
CA ILE A 407 -6.07 22.38 -11.49
C ILE A 407 -5.00 21.84 -12.45
N GLY A 408 -5.36 20.89 -13.30
CA GLY A 408 -4.45 20.18 -14.18
C GLY A 408 -3.66 19.08 -13.48
N PRO A 409 -2.91 18.25 -14.24
CA PRO A 409 -2.17 17.12 -13.72
C PRO A 409 -0.99 17.54 -12.84
N SER A 410 -0.78 16.79 -11.76
CA SER A 410 0.46 16.88 -10.96
C SER A 410 1.55 16.03 -11.61
N LYS A 411 2.72 16.62 -11.82
CA LYS A 411 3.87 15.98 -12.47
C LYS A 411 5.04 15.84 -11.50
N THR A 412 5.60 14.65 -11.41
CA THR A 412 6.78 14.35 -10.59
C THR A 412 7.93 13.94 -11.49
N ARG A 413 9.10 14.52 -11.28
CA ARG A 413 10.37 14.05 -11.82
C ARG A 413 11.23 13.50 -10.68
N GLN A 414 11.95 12.46 -10.96
CA GLN A 414 12.84 11.82 -10.00
C GLN A 414 14.17 11.51 -10.65
N PHE A 415 15.24 11.85 -9.95
CA PHE A 415 16.61 11.50 -10.28
C PHE A 415 17.19 10.66 -9.15
N GLU A 416 17.88 9.57 -9.49
CA GLU A 416 18.54 8.71 -8.52
C GLU A 416 19.95 8.36 -9.00
N VAL A 417 20.88 8.28 -8.04
CA VAL A 417 22.19 7.67 -8.23
C VAL A 417 22.50 6.79 -7.02
N GLY A 418 23.22 5.73 -7.26
CA GLY A 418 23.54 4.84 -6.14
C GLY A 418 24.53 3.74 -6.47
N ILE A 419 24.78 2.94 -5.42
CA ILE A 419 25.68 1.81 -5.44
C ILE A 419 24.91 0.60 -4.94
N LYS A 420 25.01 -0.51 -5.66
CA LYS A 420 24.56 -1.83 -5.22
C LYS A 420 25.74 -2.76 -5.20
N SER A 421 25.98 -3.44 -4.09
CA SER A 421 27.13 -4.32 -3.95
C SER A 421 26.78 -5.61 -3.24
N ASP A 422 27.36 -6.70 -3.72
CA ASP A 422 27.21 -8.04 -3.17
C ASP A 422 28.55 -8.54 -2.63
N TRP A 423 28.56 -8.97 -1.38
CA TRP A 423 29.75 -9.39 -0.64
C TRP A 423 29.61 -10.83 -0.11
N LEU A 424 30.72 -11.41 0.35
CA LEU A 424 30.74 -12.75 0.97
C LEU A 424 30.12 -13.83 0.07
N ASN A 425 30.49 -13.86 -1.23
CA ASN A 425 29.93 -14.76 -2.23
C ASN A 425 28.41 -14.58 -2.39
N ASN A 426 27.96 -13.33 -2.51
CA ASN A 426 26.55 -12.92 -2.63
C ASN A 426 25.66 -13.21 -1.40
N ARG A 427 26.28 -13.53 -0.25
CA ARG A 427 25.53 -13.74 0.99
C ARG A 427 25.13 -12.44 1.69
N LEU A 428 25.87 -11.35 1.46
CA LEU A 428 25.62 -10.05 2.08
C LEU A 428 25.48 -8.99 0.99
N ARG A 429 24.38 -8.28 0.97
CA ARG A 429 24.08 -7.19 0.05
C ARG A 429 24.08 -5.85 0.77
N PHE A 430 24.73 -4.86 0.15
CA PHE A 430 24.72 -3.47 0.59
C PHE A 430 24.26 -2.57 -0.56
N ASN A 431 23.28 -1.70 -0.29
CA ASN A 431 22.75 -0.72 -1.22
C ASN A 431 22.86 0.68 -0.58
N LEU A 432 23.23 1.66 -1.39
CA LEU A 432 23.22 3.08 -1.06
C LEU A 432 22.62 3.85 -2.22
N THR A 433 21.63 4.69 -1.97
CA THR A 433 20.93 5.47 -2.99
C THR A 433 20.74 6.91 -2.50
N TYR A 434 21.13 7.87 -3.33
CA TYR A 434 20.70 9.25 -3.23
C TYR A 434 19.56 9.49 -4.21
N PHE A 435 18.53 10.25 -3.80
CA PHE A 435 17.42 10.63 -4.66
C PHE A 435 17.08 12.13 -4.54
N ASP A 436 16.64 12.71 -5.67
CA ASP A 436 16.05 14.06 -5.76
C ASP A 436 14.72 13.95 -6.51
N ILE A 437 13.62 14.29 -5.83
CA ILE A 437 12.26 14.18 -6.35
C ILE A 437 11.59 15.54 -6.25
N LEU A 438 11.04 16.01 -7.38
CA LEU A 438 10.28 17.25 -7.44
C LEU A 438 8.87 16.98 -7.99
N THR A 439 7.87 17.18 -7.16
CA THR A 439 6.46 17.17 -7.56
C THR A 439 5.98 18.59 -7.75
N LYS A 440 5.45 18.90 -8.93
CA LYS A 440 4.87 20.19 -9.29
C LYS A 440 3.36 20.07 -9.43
N ASN A 441 2.69 21.23 -9.31
CA ASN A 441 1.25 21.36 -9.47
C ASN A 441 0.45 20.48 -8.48
N LEU A 442 0.87 20.52 -7.22
CA LEU A 442 0.08 19.93 -6.13
C LEU A 442 -1.20 20.74 -5.94
N SER A 443 -2.25 20.10 -5.44
CA SER A 443 -3.52 20.72 -5.12
C SER A 443 -3.93 20.49 -3.67
N TYR A 444 -4.78 21.39 -3.16
CA TYR A 444 -5.42 21.25 -1.87
C TYR A 444 -6.88 21.73 -1.94
N SER A 445 -7.73 21.21 -1.06
CA SER A 445 -9.11 21.67 -0.92
C SER A 445 -9.14 23.02 -0.23
N THR A 446 -9.94 23.96 -0.75
CA THR A 446 -10.18 25.25 -0.09
C THR A 446 -11.31 25.15 0.92
N TYR A 447 -11.27 25.99 1.95
CA TYR A 447 -12.23 26.01 3.05
C TYR A 447 -12.83 27.39 3.21
N HIS A 448 -14.09 27.49 3.65
CA HIS A 448 -14.69 28.76 4.00
C HIS A 448 -13.89 29.44 5.12
N PRO A 449 -13.63 30.77 5.02
CA PRO A 449 -12.81 31.49 5.98
C PRO A 449 -13.21 31.24 7.43
N GLY A 450 -12.24 30.85 8.28
CA GLY A 450 -12.45 30.58 9.70
C GLY A 450 -13.21 29.29 10.03
N THR A 451 -13.43 28.41 9.06
CA THR A 451 -14.16 27.15 9.26
C THR A 451 -13.37 25.94 8.76
N THR A 452 -13.81 24.74 9.11
CA THR A 452 -13.33 23.48 8.55
C THR A 452 -14.26 22.93 7.45
N GLN A 453 -15.23 23.75 6.99
CA GLN A 453 -16.18 23.37 5.95
C GLN A 453 -15.55 23.62 4.57
N PRO A 454 -15.40 22.59 3.71
CA PRO A 454 -14.83 22.77 2.38
C PRO A 454 -15.76 23.59 1.49
N THR A 455 -15.17 24.42 0.64
CA THR A 455 -15.91 25.22 -0.36
C THR A 455 -16.39 24.37 -1.54
N GLY A 456 -15.86 23.15 -1.71
CA GLY A 456 -16.04 22.34 -2.91
C GLY A 456 -15.02 22.64 -4.02
N TYR A 457 -14.25 23.72 -3.88
CA TYR A 457 -13.18 24.08 -4.81
C TYR A 457 -11.81 23.61 -4.33
N PHE A 458 -10.87 23.63 -5.26
CA PHE A 458 -9.46 23.32 -5.02
C PHE A 458 -8.60 24.50 -5.46
N ASP A 459 -7.37 24.54 -4.98
CA ASP A 459 -6.37 25.50 -5.43
C ASP A 459 -4.99 24.83 -5.54
N LYS A 460 -4.06 25.50 -6.21
CA LYS A 460 -2.70 24.99 -6.44
C LYS A 460 -1.85 25.16 -5.20
N ALA A 461 -1.31 24.06 -4.68
CA ALA A 461 -0.48 24.03 -3.48
C ALA A 461 1.03 24.21 -3.79
N GLY A 462 1.39 24.59 -5.02
CA GLY A 462 2.79 24.78 -5.41
C GLY A 462 3.53 23.49 -5.68
N SER A 463 4.78 23.41 -5.20
CA SER A 463 5.68 22.28 -5.42
C SER A 463 6.11 21.65 -4.10
N LEU A 464 6.46 20.38 -4.14
CA LEU A 464 7.03 19.65 -3.02
C LEU A 464 8.33 18.96 -3.47
N LYS A 465 9.44 19.39 -2.89
CA LYS A 465 10.76 18.83 -3.14
C LYS A 465 11.14 17.86 -2.04
N ARG A 466 11.68 16.72 -2.44
CA ARG A 466 12.17 15.66 -1.55
C ARG A 466 13.55 15.24 -1.97
N LYS A 467 14.50 15.29 -1.05
CA LYS A 467 15.87 14.80 -1.25
C LYS A 467 16.22 13.87 -0.11
N GLY A 468 17.02 12.86 -0.40
CA GLY A 468 17.41 11.98 0.68
C GLY A 468 18.44 10.95 0.30
N ILE A 469 18.86 10.21 1.32
CA ILE A 469 19.79 9.09 1.21
C ILE A 469 19.11 7.89 1.87
N GLU A 470 19.15 6.76 1.19
CA GLU A 470 18.71 5.46 1.70
C GLU A 470 19.88 4.48 1.67
N THR A 471 20.05 3.73 2.74
CA THR A 471 21.01 2.64 2.80
C THR A 471 20.36 1.39 3.35
N GLU A 472 20.75 0.25 2.83
CA GLU A 472 20.25 -1.06 3.20
C GLU A 472 21.39 -2.07 3.24
N LEU A 473 21.44 -2.86 4.31
CA LEU A 473 22.34 -3.99 4.47
C LEU A 473 21.49 -5.22 4.79
N SER A 474 21.59 -6.26 3.98
CA SER A 474 20.80 -7.48 4.18
C SER A 474 21.56 -8.73 3.77
N GLY A 475 21.38 -9.81 4.53
CA GLY A 475 21.96 -11.11 4.24
C GLY A 475 22.62 -11.79 5.43
N SER A 476 23.56 -12.69 5.15
CA SER A 476 24.26 -13.47 6.15
C SER A 476 25.74 -13.09 6.23
N ILE A 477 26.15 -12.52 7.37
CA ILE A 477 27.58 -12.24 7.66
C ILE A 477 28.31 -13.55 7.88
N LEU A 478 27.72 -14.45 8.66
CA LEU A 478 28.13 -15.83 8.85
C LEU A 478 27.01 -16.75 8.39
N GLU A 479 27.25 -18.05 8.25
CA GLU A 479 26.21 -19.01 7.85
C GLU A 479 25.02 -19.07 8.82
N ASN A 480 25.29 -18.78 10.06
CA ASN A 480 24.32 -18.77 11.17
C ASN A 480 23.99 -17.38 11.74
N LEU A 481 24.53 -16.30 11.15
CA LEU A 481 24.28 -14.90 11.55
C LEU A 481 23.67 -14.12 10.40
N GLN A 482 22.38 -13.82 10.50
CA GLN A 482 21.63 -13.02 9.54
C GLN A 482 21.46 -11.59 10.06
N VAL A 483 21.57 -10.63 9.15
CA VAL A 483 21.36 -9.21 9.44
C VAL A 483 20.43 -8.59 8.39
N MET A 484 19.58 -7.67 8.83
CA MET A 484 18.78 -6.80 7.98
C MET A 484 18.73 -5.42 8.63
N MET A 485 19.31 -4.43 7.99
CA MET A 485 19.39 -3.07 8.50
C MET A 485 19.03 -2.09 7.39
N GLY A 486 18.29 -1.05 7.76
CA GLY A 486 17.92 0.03 6.86
C GLY A 486 18.02 1.37 7.56
N TYR A 487 18.48 2.37 6.83
CA TYR A 487 18.47 3.76 7.28
C TYR A 487 18.04 4.65 6.12
N ALA A 488 17.20 5.64 6.41
CA ALA A 488 16.81 6.67 5.47
C ALA A 488 16.88 8.06 6.11
N TYR A 489 17.45 8.99 5.37
CA TYR A 489 17.36 10.42 5.62
C TYR A 489 16.49 11.06 4.55
N LEU A 490 15.52 11.88 4.94
CA LEU A 490 14.58 12.56 4.04
C LEU A 490 14.45 14.04 4.42
N ASP A 491 14.84 14.93 3.51
CA ASP A 491 14.53 16.36 3.56
C ASP A 491 13.42 16.67 2.55
N ALA A 492 12.22 16.92 3.07
CA ALA A 492 11.03 17.22 2.26
C ALA A 492 10.51 18.61 2.62
N LYS A 493 10.31 19.46 1.59
CA LYS A 493 9.92 20.86 1.76
C LYS A 493 8.95 21.33 0.70
N TYR A 494 7.94 22.09 1.12
CA TYR A 494 7.09 22.87 0.20
C TYR A 494 7.86 24.05 -0.35
N GLU A 495 7.75 24.26 -1.68
CA GLU A 495 8.37 25.37 -2.41
C GLU A 495 7.29 26.08 -3.24
N ASN A 496 7.33 27.42 -3.25
CA ASN A 496 6.38 28.27 -3.99
C ASN A 496 4.92 27.90 -3.71
N SER A 497 4.60 27.64 -2.45
CA SER A 497 3.26 27.24 -2.05
C SER A 497 2.47 28.43 -1.50
N PRO A 498 1.27 28.70 -2.04
CA PRO A 498 0.36 29.68 -1.43
C PRO A 498 -0.35 29.10 -0.18
N ALA A 499 -0.45 27.77 -0.08
CA ALA A 499 -1.18 27.08 0.99
C ALA A 499 -0.31 26.73 2.20
N PHE A 500 0.99 26.50 1.99
CA PHE A 500 1.91 26.07 3.04
C PHE A 500 3.10 27.01 3.14
N LYS A 501 3.60 27.21 4.35
CA LYS A 501 4.80 28.00 4.56
C LYS A 501 5.96 27.41 3.76
N ASN A 502 6.60 28.21 2.92
CA ASN A 502 7.78 27.80 2.16
C ASN A 502 8.88 27.27 3.09
N GLY A 503 9.44 26.11 2.73
CA GLY A 503 10.43 25.40 3.53
C GLY A 503 9.84 24.50 4.63
N SER A 504 8.52 24.53 4.88
CA SER A 504 7.89 23.62 5.85
C SER A 504 7.86 22.18 5.34
N ALA A 505 7.98 21.22 6.25
CA ALA A 505 7.89 19.80 5.95
C ALA A 505 6.43 19.32 5.88
N PRO A 506 6.11 18.33 5.02
CA PRO A 506 4.83 17.65 5.07
C PRO A 506 4.62 16.93 6.40
N MET A 507 3.37 16.88 6.86
CA MET A 507 3.02 16.14 8.08
C MET A 507 3.37 14.64 7.95
N ASN A 508 3.78 14.02 9.08
CA ASN A 508 4.13 12.61 9.20
C ASN A 508 5.25 12.17 8.23
N THR A 509 6.22 13.04 8.03
CA THR A 509 7.40 12.77 7.21
C THR A 509 8.65 12.88 8.10
N PRO A 510 9.05 11.80 8.80
CA PRO A 510 10.22 11.82 9.66
C PRO A 510 11.49 12.05 8.85
N LYS A 511 12.40 12.90 9.38
CA LYS A 511 13.69 13.17 8.71
C LYS A 511 14.62 11.97 8.74
N HIS A 512 14.60 11.22 9.83
CA HIS A 512 15.44 10.03 10.02
C HIS A 512 14.58 8.84 10.36
N THR A 513 14.79 7.74 9.68
CA THR A 513 14.23 6.43 10.01
C THR A 513 15.34 5.40 9.97
N ALA A 514 15.39 4.55 10.99
CA ALA A 514 16.33 3.44 11.06
C ALA A 514 15.59 2.18 11.52
N ASN A 515 15.93 1.07 10.96
CA ASN A 515 15.48 -0.24 11.42
C ASN A 515 16.64 -1.25 11.37
N GLY A 516 16.57 -2.23 12.24
CA GLY A 516 17.56 -3.29 12.25
C GLY A 516 16.98 -4.57 12.85
N TRP A 517 17.40 -5.68 12.28
CA TRP A 517 17.14 -7.02 12.77
C TRP A 517 18.41 -7.84 12.67
N ILE A 518 18.77 -8.52 13.74
CA ILE A 518 19.89 -9.45 13.79
C ILE A 518 19.38 -10.76 14.34
N GLN A 519 19.65 -11.86 13.66
CA GLN A 519 19.28 -13.22 14.06
C GLN A 519 20.47 -14.14 14.04
N TYR A 520 20.67 -14.86 15.14
CA TYR A 520 21.70 -15.89 15.27
C TYR A 520 21.04 -17.25 15.50
N ARG A 521 21.50 -18.27 14.78
CA ARG A 521 21.08 -19.66 14.94
C ARG A 521 22.25 -20.49 15.46
N PHE A 522 22.06 -21.13 16.59
CA PHE A 522 23.06 -22.05 17.15
C PHE A 522 23.11 -23.34 16.31
N ASP A 523 24.28 -23.67 15.80
CA ASP A 523 24.54 -24.83 14.93
C ASP A 523 25.20 -25.99 15.69
N LYS A 524 25.72 -25.74 16.90
CA LYS A 524 26.47 -26.73 17.73
C LYS A 524 26.02 -26.71 19.19
N GLY A 525 26.40 -27.76 19.92
CA GLY A 525 26.18 -27.88 21.37
C GLY A 525 24.72 -28.14 21.76
N VAL A 526 24.43 -27.89 23.02
CA VAL A 526 23.10 -28.13 23.65
C VAL A 526 22.02 -27.24 23.03
N LEU A 527 22.40 -26.04 22.54
CA LEU A 527 21.52 -25.07 21.95
C LEU A 527 21.33 -25.27 20.42
N LYS A 528 21.83 -26.37 19.85
CA LYS A 528 21.68 -26.66 18.42
C LYS A 528 20.21 -26.51 17.96
N ARG A 529 19.99 -25.78 16.90
CA ARG A 529 18.68 -25.42 16.31
C ARG A 529 17.93 -24.30 17.04
N LEU A 530 18.38 -23.83 18.19
CA LEU A 530 17.83 -22.63 18.81
C LEU A 530 18.21 -21.42 17.94
N SER A 531 17.25 -20.51 17.72
CA SER A 531 17.50 -19.22 17.09
C SER A 531 17.12 -18.11 18.07
N THR A 532 17.94 -17.08 18.14
CA THR A 532 17.63 -15.85 18.87
C THR A 532 17.73 -14.66 17.93
N GLY A 533 16.90 -13.65 18.14
CA GLY A 533 16.92 -12.45 17.32
C GLY A 533 16.58 -11.23 18.14
N ILE A 534 17.13 -10.10 17.70
CA ILE A 534 16.84 -8.78 18.25
C ILE A 534 16.54 -7.80 17.11
N GLY A 535 15.50 -7.00 17.29
CA GLY A 535 15.11 -5.97 16.33
C GLY A 535 14.89 -4.63 17.01
N ALA A 536 15.22 -3.57 16.30
CA ALA A 536 14.99 -2.20 16.73
C ALA A 536 14.50 -1.34 15.58
N VAL A 537 13.62 -0.38 15.89
CA VAL A 537 13.14 0.64 14.96
C VAL A 537 13.24 2.00 15.65
N SER A 538 13.75 2.98 14.93
CA SER A 538 13.84 4.36 15.39
C SER A 538 13.39 5.30 14.27
N TYR A 539 12.68 6.35 14.63
CA TYR A 539 12.30 7.44 13.72
C TYR A 539 12.23 8.76 14.47
N THR A 540 12.51 9.86 13.78
CA THR A 540 12.38 11.21 14.37
C THR A 540 10.90 11.52 14.56
N HIS A 541 10.51 11.89 15.79
CA HIS A 541 9.18 12.42 16.02
C HIS A 541 9.05 13.80 15.37
N LEU A 542 7.95 13.98 14.61
CA LEU A 542 7.53 15.31 14.17
C LEU A 542 6.66 15.90 15.29
N ARG A 543 7.12 17.00 15.87
CA ARG A 543 6.31 17.83 16.77
C ARG A 543 5.40 18.74 15.97
#